data_7934c59577d69ffe3f1c849277b4109e
#
_entry.id   7934c59577d69ffe3f1c849277b4109e
#
_cell.length_a   1.000
_cell.length_b   1.000
_cell.length_c   1.000
_cell.angle_alpha   90.00
_cell.angle_beta   90.00
_cell.angle_gamma   90.00
#
_symmetry.space_group_name_H-M   'P 1'
#
loop_
_entity.id
_entity.type
_entity.pdbx_description
1 polymer ?
#
loop_
_entity_poly.entity_id
_entity_poly.type
_entity_poly.pdbx_seq_one_letter_code
_entity_poly.pdbx_strand_id
1 'polypeptide(L)'
;MRKLTAFVFTTLNGYYKGANENIDWHSNGPEEIEFAQQKLQEGNTLLFGRKTYDMMKNFWVSPMAYELFPTIALRINQAEKIVCSTTLQSSDWANTTILNGDIVTQLKALKETEGEDITLMGSGQLVKQLAQADLIDEYELMINPTIVGKGETLFEGLEKQLDLQMTDARLFRESGVLLLYYKKA
;
A
#
# COMPACT_ATOMS: atom_id res chain seq x y z
N MET A 1 17.33 9.44 6.33
CA MET A 1 16.15 8.75 6.91
C MET A 1 15.15 8.52 5.79
N ARG A 2 14.72 7.27 5.60
CA ARG A 2 13.76 6.85 4.56
C ARG A 2 12.35 7.24 4.98
N LYS A 3 11.57 7.81 4.07
CA LYS A 3 10.15 8.08 4.32
C LYS A 3 9.34 6.79 4.23
N LEU A 4 8.29 6.69 5.04
CA LEU A 4 7.27 5.64 4.95
C LEU A 4 5.95 6.26 4.53
N THR A 5 5.51 5.95 3.31
CA THR A 5 4.24 6.39 2.75
C THR A 5 3.23 5.24 2.76
N ALA A 6 2.07 5.45 3.33
CA ALA A 6 0.96 4.50 3.20
C ALA A 6 0.13 4.81 1.96
N PHE A 7 0.20 3.92 0.96
CA PHE A 7 -0.62 3.99 -0.26
C PHE A 7 -1.76 2.98 -0.18
N VAL A 8 -3.00 3.47 -0.08
CA VAL A 8 -4.16 2.62 0.19
C VAL A 8 -5.36 2.99 -0.65
N PHE A 9 -6.03 1.98 -1.19
CA PHE A 9 -7.34 2.12 -1.82
C PHE A 9 -8.43 2.09 -0.75
N THR A 10 -9.37 3.02 -0.82
CA THR A 10 -10.56 3.03 0.04
C THR A 10 -11.82 3.29 -0.77
N THR A 11 -12.95 2.89 -0.23
CA THR A 11 -14.26 3.36 -0.69
C THR A 11 -14.54 4.76 -0.15
N LEU A 12 -15.58 5.44 -0.68
CA LEU A 12 -16.01 6.76 -0.20
C LEU A 12 -16.34 6.78 1.30
N ASN A 13 -16.82 5.65 1.84
CA ASN A 13 -17.13 5.51 3.27
C ASN A 13 -16.00 4.80 4.07
N GLY A 14 -14.77 4.81 3.56
CA GLY A 14 -13.55 4.47 4.30
C GLY A 14 -13.24 2.98 4.45
N TYR A 15 -13.91 2.09 3.72
CA TYR A 15 -13.57 0.67 3.71
C TYR A 15 -12.37 0.42 2.81
N TYR A 16 -11.38 -0.33 3.29
CA TYR A 16 -10.25 -0.78 2.48
C TYR A 16 -10.43 -2.20 1.94
N LYS A 17 -11.42 -2.93 2.46
CA LYS A 17 -11.91 -4.21 1.93
C LYS A 17 -13.38 -4.40 2.29
N GLY A 18 -14.12 -5.03 1.41
CA GLY A 18 -15.51 -5.42 1.60
C GLY A 18 -15.66 -6.73 2.37
N ALA A 19 -16.89 -7.24 2.43
CA ALA A 19 -17.18 -8.58 2.96
C ALA A 19 -16.36 -9.64 2.20
N ASN A 20 -15.93 -10.70 2.89
CA ASN A 20 -15.09 -11.77 2.33
C ASN A 20 -13.75 -11.28 1.74
N GLU A 21 -13.20 -10.19 2.30
CA GLU A 21 -11.94 -9.58 1.87
C GLU A 21 -11.94 -9.07 0.40
N ASN A 22 -13.13 -8.84 -0.17
CA ASN A 22 -13.32 -8.40 -1.54
C ASN A 22 -12.84 -6.94 -1.73
N ILE A 23 -12.09 -6.69 -2.82
CA ILE A 23 -11.63 -5.38 -3.29
C ILE A 23 -12.02 -5.08 -4.74
N ASP A 24 -12.99 -5.82 -5.32
CA ASP A 24 -13.40 -5.72 -6.73
C ASP A 24 -14.00 -4.34 -7.08
N TRP A 25 -14.29 -3.54 -6.06
CA TRP A 25 -14.82 -2.18 -6.22
C TRP A 25 -13.75 -1.16 -6.64
N HIS A 26 -12.45 -1.52 -6.59
CA HIS A 26 -11.42 -0.56 -6.92
C HIS A 26 -11.24 -0.44 -8.44
N SER A 27 -11.04 0.78 -8.94
CA SER A 27 -10.86 1.06 -10.36
C SER A 27 -9.41 0.85 -10.82
N ASN A 28 -9.26 0.31 -12.03
CA ASN A 28 -8.00 0.18 -12.75
C ASN A 28 -8.14 0.76 -14.18
N GLY A 29 -8.63 1.99 -14.28
CA GLY A 29 -8.76 2.68 -15.55
C GLY A 29 -7.41 3.08 -16.16
N PRO A 30 -7.38 3.60 -17.39
CA PRO A 30 -6.16 4.02 -18.07
C PRO A 30 -5.35 5.07 -17.28
N GLU A 31 -6.05 6.03 -16.65
CA GLU A 31 -5.41 7.09 -15.86
C GLU A 31 -4.72 6.53 -14.59
N GLU A 32 -5.33 5.54 -13.92
CA GLU A 32 -4.75 4.87 -12.75
C GLU A 32 -3.55 3.98 -13.13
N ILE A 33 -3.62 3.32 -14.28
CA ILE A 33 -2.50 2.52 -14.82
C ILE A 33 -1.30 3.43 -15.13
N GLU A 34 -1.53 4.55 -15.80
CA GLU A 34 -0.48 5.53 -16.08
C GLU A 34 0.14 6.07 -14.78
N PHE A 35 -0.69 6.41 -13.80
CA PHE A 35 -0.23 6.85 -12.49
C PHE A 35 0.64 5.78 -11.80
N ALA A 36 0.20 4.52 -11.80
CA ALA A 36 0.95 3.42 -11.21
C ALA A 36 2.32 3.23 -11.90
N GLN A 37 2.38 3.36 -13.22
CA GLN A 37 3.63 3.30 -13.99
C GLN A 37 4.59 4.43 -13.59
N GLN A 38 4.10 5.67 -13.46
CA GLN A 38 4.89 6.83 -13.06
C GLN A 38 5.43 6.64 -11.64
N LYS A 39 4.56 6.25 -10.69
CA LYS A 39 4.95 6.06 -9.29
C LYS A 39 6.01 4.96 -9.11
N LEU A 40 5.92 3.87 -9.83
CA LEU A 40 6.92 2.78 -9.79
C LEU A 40 8.26 3.16 -10.44
N GLN A 41 8.32 4.23 -11.22
CA GLN A 41 9.59 4.76 -11.75
C GLN A 41 10.39 5.53 -10.69
N GLU A 42 9.76 6.00 -9.64
CA GLU A 42 10.41 6.71 -8.52
C GLU A 42 11.31 5.79 -7.68
N GLY A 43 11.12 4.46 -7.77
CA GLY A 43 12.02 3.47 -7.19
C GLY A 43 11.87 3.32 -5.69
N ASN A 44 10.72 2.87 -5.18
CA ASN A 44 10.51 2.66 -3.74
C ASN A 44 10.63 1.18 -3.34
N THR A 45 11.06 0.94 -2.09
CA THR A 45 10.91 -0.36 -1.44
C THR A 45 9.44 -0.60 -1.11
N LEU A 46 8.89 -1.74 -1.54
CA LEU A 46 7.48 -2.09 -1.33
C LEU A 46 7.30 -2.85 -0.03
N LEU A 47 6.47 -2.33 0.87
CA LEU A 47 6.16 -2.96 2.17
C LEU A 47 4.76 -3.57 2.15
N PHE A 48 4.64 -4.80 2.61
CA PHE A 48 3.38 -5.56 2.63
C PHE A 48 3.11 -6.21 3.98
N GLY A 49 1.84 -6.28 4.38
CA GLY A 49 1.36 -7.32 5.27
C GLY A 49 1.21 -8.66 4.53
N ARG A 50 1.21 -9.77 5.24
CA ARG A 50 1.23 -11.12 4.68
C ARG A 50 0.16 -11.37 3.61
N LYS A 51 -1.11 -11.05 3.89
CA LYS A 51 -2.22 -11.31 2.93
C LYS A 51 -2.07 -10.50 1.64
N THR A 52 -1.69 -9.21 1.76
CA THR A 52 -1.44 -8.37 0.59
C THR A 52 -0.24 -8.87 -0.20
N TYR A 53 0.82 -9.31 0.49
CA TYR A 53 1.98 -9.93 -0.15
C TYR A 53 1.59 -11.15 -0.99
N ASP A 54 0.82 -12.09 -0.43
CA ASP A 54 0.39 -13.29 -1.14
C ASP A 54 -0.46 -12.95 -2.37
N MET A 55 -1.41 -12.02 -2.24
CA MET A 55 -2.25 -11.55 -3.34
C MET A 55 -1.40 -10.89 -4.45
N MET A 56 -0.52 -10.00 -4.10
CA MET A 56 0.36 -9.27 -5.04
C MET A 56 1.32 -10.23 -5.74
N LYS A 57 1.95 -11.14 -5.01
CA LYS A 57 2.83 -12.15 -5.57
C LYS A 57 2.10 -13.02 -6.59
N ASN A 58 0.94 -13.59 -6.20
CA ASN A 58 0.18 -14.50 -7.06
C ASN A 58 -0.19 -13.85 -8.40
N PHE A 59 -0.50 -12.56 -8.40
CA PHE A 59 -0.82 -11.83 -9.63
C PHE A 59 0.43 -11.40 -10.39
N TRP A 60 1.36 -10.68 -9.75
CA TRP A 60 2.44 -9.99 -10.46
C TRP A 60 3.54 -10.90 -11.02
N VAL A 61 3.68 -12.13 -10.51
CA VAL A 61 4.60 -13.12 -11.12
C VAL A 61 3.93 -13.91 -12.26
N SER A 62 2.62 -13.77 -12.46
CA SER A 62 1.89 -14.54 -13.46
C SER A 62 2.15 -14.05 -14.89
N PRO A 63 2.06 -14.92 -15.91
CA PRO A 63 2.12 -14.52 -17.31
C PRO A 63 1.06 -13.45 -17.67
N MET A 64 -0.15 -13.54 -17.08
CA MET A 64 -1.23 -12.60 -17.28
C MET A 64 -0.83 -11.16 -16.87
N ALA A 65 -0.12 -10.98 -15.76
CA ALA A 65 0.32 -9.65 -15.35
C ALA A 65 1.30 -9.04 -16.35
N TYR A 66 2.21 -9.83 -16.91
CA TYR A 66 3.14 -9.38 -17.96
C TYR A 66 2.43 -9.10 -19.29
N GLU A 67 1.36 -9.81 -19.61
CA GLU A 67 0.53 -9.56 -20.81
C GLU A 67 -0.28 -8.25 -20.67
N LEU A 68 -0.97 -8.08 -19.52
CA LEU A 68 -1.85 -6.93 -19.31
C LEU A 68 -1.12 -5.65 -18.91
N PHE A 69 -0.06 -5.78 -18.08
CA PHE A 69 0.64 -4.65 -17.46
C PHE A 69 2.17 -4.84 -17.47
N PRO A 70 2.81 -4.98 -18.66
CA PRO A 70 4.21 -5.40 -18.77
C PRO A 70 5.19 -4.52 -17.98
N THR A 71 5.03 -3.20 -18.06
CA THR A 71 5.92 -2.25 -17.37
C THR A 71 5.74 -2.32 -15.85
N ILE A 72 4.49 -2.40 -15.37
CA ILE A 72 4.20 -2.49 -13.92
C ILE A 72 4.69 -3.82 -13.37
N ALA A 73 4.40 -4.94 -14.05
CA ALA A 73 4.85 -6.27 -13.65
C ALA A 73 6.38 -6.33 -13.52
N LEU A 74 7.10 -5.81 -14.55
CA LEU A 74 8.55 -5.75 -14.52
C LEU A 74 9.08 -4.98 -13.29
N ARG A 75 8.55 -3.77 -13.05
CA ARG A 75 8.98 -2.90 -11.97
C ARG A 75 8.69 -3.48 -10.58
N ILE A 76 7.49 -3.99 -10.35
CA ILE A 76 7.12 -4.62 -9.07
C ILE A 76 8.01 -5.85 -8.79
N ASN A 77 8.28 -6.68 -9.80
CA ASN A 77 9.12 -7.86 -9.62
C ASN A 77 10.59 -7.50 -9.34
N GLN A 78 11.10 -6.41 -9.90
CA GLN A 78 12.47 -5.92 -9.67
C GLN A 78 12.63 -5.14 -8.37
N ALA A 79 11.59 -4.47 -7.88
CA ALA A 79 11.64 -3.67 -6.66
C ALA A 79 12.10 -4.50 -5.45
N GLU A 80 12.73 -3.85 -4.48
CA GLU A 80 12.92 -4.41 -3.14
C GLU A 80 11.56 -4.55 -2.45
N LYS A 81 11.36 -5.68 -1.80
CA LYS A 81 10.12 -6.00 -1.09
C LYS A 81 10.39 -6.37 0.35
N ILE A 82 9.52 -5.89 1.23
CA ILE A 82 9.51 -6.26 2.64
C ILE A 82 8.13 -6.83 2.96
N VAL A 83 8.07 -7.99 3.58
CA VAL A 83 6.83 -8.59 4.06
C VAL A 83 6.85 -8.76 5.58
N CYS A 84 5.88 -8.17 6.25
CA CYS A 84 5.65 -8.38 7.68
C CYS A 84 4.81 -9.64 7.88
N SER A 85 5.41 -10.67 8.51
CA SER A 85 4.75 -11.95 8.72
C SER A 85 5.34 -12.73 9.88
N THR A 86 4.49 -13.30 10.73
CA THR A 86 4.88 -14.22 11.81
C THR A 86 4.96 -15.68 11.36
N THR A 87 4.45 -16.00 10.17
CA THR A 87 4.32 -17.39 9.70
C THR A 87 5.15 -17.70 8.45
N LEU A 88 5.50 -16.69 7.64
CA LEU A 88 6.32 -16.86 6.45
C LEU A 88 7.77 -17.09 6.86
N GLN A 89 8.36 -18.22 6.44
CA GLN A 89 9.75 -18.56 6.75
C GLN A 89 10.70 -18.24 5.59
N SER A 90 10.22 -18.31 4.36
CA SER A 90 11.00 -18.02 3.16
C SER A 90 10.11 -17.47 2.05
N SER A 91 10.70 -16.79 1.09
CA SER A 91 10.03 -16.29 -0.10
C SER A 91 10.83 -16.68 -1.35
N ASP A 92 10.11 -17.12 -2.37
CA ASP A 92 10.60 -17.33 -3.73
C ASP A 92 10.33 -16.12 -4.65
N TRP A 93 9.67 -15.06 -4.15
CA TRP A 93 9.58 -13.81 -4.88
C TRP A 93 10.89 -13.04 -4.69
N ALA A 94 11.58 -12.78 -5.80
CA ALA A 94 12.91 -12.15 -5.77
C ALA A 94 12.93 -10.83 -5.00
N ASN A 95 14.06 -10.50 -4.40
CA ASN A 95 14.28 -9.25 -3.65
C ASN A 95 13.30 -9.05 -2.47
N THR A 96 12.94 -10.14 -1.78
CA THR A 96 12.01 -10.09 -0.64
C THR A 96 12.73 -10.34 0.68
N THR A 97 12.60 -9.40 1.61
CA THR A 97 13.01 -9.53 3.01
C THR A 97 11.80 -9.78 3.89
N ILE A 98 11.90 -10.72 4.82
CA ILE A 98 10.83 -11.06 5.76
C ILE A 98 11.12 -10.41 7.10
N LEU A 99 10.21 -9.59 7.62
CA LEU A 99 10.24 -9.07 8.98
C LEU A 99 9.29 -9.89 9.85
N ASN A 100 9.81 -10.42 10.96
CA ASN A 100 9.08 -11.24 11.92
C ASN A 100 9.27 -10.68 13.35
N GLY A 101 8.26 -10.86 14.19
CA GLY A 101 8.28 -10.40 15.60
C GLY A 101 7.92 -8.92 15.74
N ASP A 102 8.72 -8.14 16.44
CA ASP A 102 8.48 -6.71 16.65
C ASP A 102 8.80 -5.89 15.39
N ILE A 103 7.82 -5.85 14.47
CA ILE A 103 7.94 -5.13 13.20
C ILE A 103 8.04 -3.62 13.37
N VAL A 104 7.50 -3.05 14.45
CA VAL A 104 7.54 -1.60 14.72
C VAL A 104 8.99 -1.18 14.98
N THR A 105 9.68 -1.87 15.87
CA THR A 105 11.09 -1.61 16.15
C THR A 105 11.97 -1.84 14.92
N GLN A 106 11.73 -2.92 14.16
CA GLN A 106 12.51 -3.24 12.98
C GLN A 106 12.30 -2.19 11.87
N LEU A 107 11.07 -1.74 11.61
CA LEU A 107 10.78 -0.71 10.61
C LEU A 107 11.32 0.66 11.04
N LYS A 108 11.27 0.98 12.34
CA LYS A 108 11.90 2.20 12.86
C LYS A 108 13.40 2.21 12.59
N ALA A 109 14.09 1.11 12.88
CA ALA A 109 15.52 0.98 12.58
C ALA A 109 15.81 1.06 11.08
N LEU A 110 14.98 0.43 10.25
CA LEU A 110 15.11 0.46 8.79
C LEU A 110 14.96 1.88 8.23
N LYS A 111 14.06 2.68 8.76
CA LYS A 111 13.89 4.10 8.35
C LYS A 111 15.15 4.94 8.57
N GLU A 112 15.98 4.59 9.55
CA GLU A 112 17.24 5.29 9.83
C GLU A 112 18.39 4.89 8.90
N THR A 113 18.23 3.83 8.09
CA THR A 113 19.26 3.40 7.13
C THR A 113 19.22 4.25 5.85
N GLU A 114 20.28 4.16 5.05
CA GLU A 114 20.29 4.65 3.68
C GLU A 114 19.49 3.69 2.77
N GLY A 115 18.86 4.22 1.75
CA GLY A 115 18.10 3.47 0.76
C GLY A 115 16.90 4.24 0.25
N GLU A 116 16.16 3.62 -0.67
CA GLU A 116 14.93 4.18 -1.25
C GLU A 116 13.84 4.34 -0.19
N ASP A 117 12.94 5.29 -0.39
CA ASP A 117 11.75 5.46 0.45
C ASP A 117 10.88 4.19 0.44
N ILE A 118 10.02 4.05 1.42
CA ILE A 118 9.21 2.85 1.64
C ILE A 118 7.75 3.15 1.32
N THR A 119 7.14 2.36 0.43
CA THR A 119 5.71 2.44 0.16
C THR A 119 4.98 1.23 0.76
N LEU A 120 4.17 1.49 1.77
CA LEU A 120 3.28 0.49 2.36
C LEU A 120 2.04 0.31 1.47
N MET A 121 1.97 -0.84 0.80
CA MET A 121 0.90 -1.21 -0.13
C MET A 121 -0.32 -1.88 0.55
N GLY A 122 -0.43 -1.77 1.85
CA GLY A 122 -1.43 -2.46 2.68
C GLY A 122 -0.82 -3.71 3.37
N SER A 123 -1.46 -4.42 4.27
CA SER A 123 -2.91 -4.41 4.55
C SER A 123 -3.30 -3.22 5.43
N GLY A 124 -4.62 -2.93 5.50
CA GLY A 124 -5.14 -1.88 6.39
C GLY A 124 -4.79 -2.13 7.86
N GLN A 125 -4.68 -3.39 8.31
CA GLN A 125 -4.23 -3.71 9.68
C GLN A 125 -2.78 -3.25 9.93
N LEU A 126 -1.88 -3.44 8.95
CA LEU A 126 -0.51 -2.96 9.05
C LEU A 126 -0.46 -1.43 9.02
N VAL A 127 -1.28 -0.79 8.17
CA VAL A 127 -1.45 0.68 8.19
C VAL A 127 -1.88 1.17 9.57
N LYS A 128 -2.90 0.55 10.19
CA LYS A 128 -3.35 0.91 11.55
C LYS A 128 -2.24 0.77 12.58
N GLN A 129 -1.53 -0.36 12.58
CA GLN A 129 -0.44 -0.63 13.52
C GLN A 129 0.69 0.39 13.39
N LEU A 130 1.11 0.72 12.17
CA LEU A 130 2.18 1.69 11.94
C LEU A 130 1.74 3.14 12.17
N ALA A 131 0.49 3.47 11.88
CA ALA A 131 -0.12 4.75 12.22
C ALA A 131 -0.19 4.95 13.75
N GLN A 132 -0.62 3.92 14.49
CA GLN A 132 -0.63 3.93 15.96
C GLN A 132 0.77 4.12 16.56
N ALA A 133 1.80 3.53 15.92
CA ALA A 133 3.21 3.67 16.30
C ALA A 133 3.88 4.96 15.80
N ASP A 134 3.14 5.82 15.10
CA ASP A 134 3.64 7.09 14.55
C ASP A 134 4.77 6.95 13.53
N LEU A 135 4.81 5.84 12.81
CA LEU A 135 5.87 5.54 11.84
C LEU A 135 5.56 5.99 10.41
N ILE A 136 4.30 6.24 10.07
CA ILE A 136 3.90 6.69 8.73
C ILE A 136 4.12 8.20 8.63
N ASP A 137 4.89 8.63 7.63
CA ASP A 137 5.19 10.04 7.38
C ASP A 137 4.16 10.68 6.45
N GLU A 138 3.70 9.91 5.45
CA GLU A 138 2.81 10.37 4.40
C GLU A 138 1.69 9.34 4.13
N TYR A 139 0.51 9.84 3.73
CA TYR A 139 -0.64 9.02 3.37
C TYR A 139 -1.10 9.39 1.97
N GLU A 140 -1.26 8.40 1.13
CA GLU A 140 -1.82 8.49 -0.21
C GLU A 140 -3.08 7.61 -0.26
N LEU A 141 -4.25 8.26 -0.26
CA LEU A 141 -5.53 7.58 -0.20
C LEU A 141 -6.25 7.67 -1.55
N MET A 142 -6.37 6.55 -2.25
CA MET A 142 -7.19 6.44 -3.45
C MET A 142 -8.64 6.14 -3.07
N ILE A 143 -9.48 7.18 -3.06
CA ILE A 143 -10.88 7.08 -2.69
C ILE A 143 -11.70 6.75 -3.94
N ASN A 144 -12.25 5.55 -3.97
CA ASN A 144 -13.12 5.09 -5.05
C ASN A 144 -14.56 5.58 -4.84
N PRO A 145 -15.30 5.96 -5.89
CA PRO A 145 -16.67 6.48 -5.81
C PRO A 145 -17.69 5.36 -5.55
N THR A 146 -17.44 4.55 -4.52
CA THR A 146 -18.24 3.39 -4.14
C THR A 146 -18.52 3.43 -2.64
N ILE A 147 -19.71 2.98 -2.25
CA ILE A 147 -20.12 2.79 -0.86
C ILE A 147 -20.31 1.30 -0.63
N VAL A 148 -19.61 0.76 0.37
CA VAL A 148 -19.69 -0.65 0.76
C VAL A 148 -20.42 -0.77 2.10
N GLY A 149 -21.36 -1.71 2.20
CA GLY A 149 -22.18 -1.87 3.39
C GLY A 149 -21.55 -2.70 4.50
N LYS A 150 -20.58 -3.57 4.18
CA LYS A 150 -19.91 -4.46 5.14
C LYS A 150 -18.44 -4.67 4.74
N GLY A 151 -17.56 -4.78 5.73
CA GLY A 151 -16.12 -4.99 5.51
C GLY A 151 -15.31 -4.44 6.66
N GLU A 152 -14.09 -4.03 6.38
CA GLU A 152 -13.20 -3.38 7.35
C GLU A 152 -12.87 -1.95 6.91
N THR A 153 -13.03 -0.99 7.81
CA THR A 153 -12.63 0.40 7.61
C THR A 153 -11.16 0.61 7.94
N LEU A 154 -10.52 1.55 7.24
CA LEU A 154 -9.06 1.72 7.32
C LEU A 154 -8.60 2.18 8.71
N PHE A 155 -9.33 3.08 9.35
CA PHE A 155 -8.87 3.72 10.59
C PHE A 155 -9.69 3.36 11.84
N GLU A 156 -10.65 2.44 11.73
CA GLU A 156 -11.40 1.96 12.88
C GLU A 156 -10.48 1.31 13.91
N GLY A 157 -10.66 1.70 15.19
CA GLY A 157 -9.88 1.17 16.31
C GLY A 157 -8.52 1.84 16.52
N LEU A 158 -8.23 2.98 15.87
CA LEU A 158 -7.14 3.85 16.31
C LEU A 158 -7.45 4.43 17.69
N GLU A 159 -6.49 4.35 18.61
CA GLU A 159 -6.65 4.84 19.99
C GLU A 159 -6.30 6.33 20.14
N LYS A 160 -5.67 6.91 19.12
CA LYS A 160 -5.27 8.33 19.12
C LYS A 160 -5.75 9.05 17.88
N GLN A 161 -5.98 10.33 18.02
CA GLN A 161 -6.18 11.23 16.88
C GLN A 161 -4.88 11.39 16.10
N LEU A 162 -4.99 11.46 14.78
CA LEU A 162 -3.90 11.78 13.86
C LEU A 162 -4.26 13.04 13.11
N ASP A 163 -3.51 14.11 13.35
CA ASP A 163 -3.69 15.35 12.62
C ASP A 163 -2.85 15.33 11.36
N LEU A 164 -3.51 15.52 10.22
CA LEU A 164 -2.91 15.44 8.90
C LEU A 164 -3.10 16.77 8.16
N GLN A 165 -2.08 17.16 7.41
CA GLN A 165 -2.13 18.30 6.50
C GLN A 165 -2.20 17.77 5.06
N MET A 166 -3.24 18.14 4.33
CA MET A 166 -3.33 17.83 2.90
C MET A 166 -2.23 18.60 2.14
N THR A 167 -1.50 17.89 1.30
CA THR A 167 -0.42 18.47 0.49
C THR A 167 -0.80 18.56 -0.99
N ASP A 168 -1.62 17.64 -1.49
CA ASP A 168 -2.10 17.63 -2.87
C ASP A 168 -3.37 16.78 -3.01
N ALA A 169 -4.03 16.89 -4.19
CA ALA A 169 -5.16 16.07 -4.57
C ALA A 169 -5.20 15.89 -6.10
N ARG A 170 -5.47 14.66 -6.56
CA ARG A 170 -5.63 14.35 -7.98
C ARG A 170 -6.98 13.67 -8.23
N LEU A 171 -7.74 14.20 -9.18
CA LEU A 171 -8.95 13.57 -9.68
C LEU A 171 -8.65 12.77 -10.96
N PHE A 172 -8.95 11.48 -10.95
CA PHE A 172 -8.99 10.63 -12.14
C PHE A 172 -10.37 10.78 -12.76
N ARG A 173 -10.46 11.48 -13.90
CA ARG A 173 -11.75 11.97 -14.42
C ARG A 173 -12.62 10.88 -15.00
N GLU A 174 -12.02 9.85 -15.60
CA GLU A 174 -12.75 8.76 -16.22
C GLU A 174 -13.41 7.85 -15.19
N SER A 175 -12.70 7.54 -14.10
CA SER A 175 -13.18 6.63 -13.04
C SER A 175 -13.92 7.34 -11.90
N GLY A 176 -13.68 8.65 -11.73
CA GLY A 176 -14.14 9.41 -10.58
C GLY A 176 -13.35 9.13 -9.29
N VAL A 177 -12.24 8.41 -9.37
CA VAL A 177 -11.36 8.17 -8.22
C VAL A 177 -10.67 9.46 -7.81
N LEU A 178 -10.57 9.70 -6.50
CA LEU A 178 -9.88 10.84 -5.92
C LEU A 178 -8.66 10.35 -5.12
N LEU A 179 -7.47 10.74 -5.54
CA LEU A 179 -6.24 10.49 -4.80
C LEU A 179 -5.91 11.71 -3.94
N LEU A 180 -5.84 11.50 -2.63
CA LEU A 180 -5.50 12.52 -1.65
C LEU A 180 -4.12 12.24 -1.04
N TYR A 181 -3.32 13.29 -0.97
CA TYR A 181 -1.98 13.26 -0.39
C TYR A 181 -1.97 14.02 0.93
N TYR A 182 -1.53 13.36 1.98
CA TYR A 182 -1.39 13.94 3.30
C TYR A 182 -0.02 13.68 3.89
N LYS A 183 0.45 14.59 4.72
CA LYS A 183 1.58 14.38 5.63
C LYS A 183 1.12 14.60 7.07
N LYS A 184 1.90 14.15 8.01
CA LYS A 184 1.69 14.50 9.43
C LYS A 184 1.77 16.02 9.61
N ALA A 185 0.85 16.57 10.43
CA ALA A 185 0.81 17.99 10.78
C ALA A 185 1.94 18.36 11.73
#